data_7ca29329339d171107b13d497315e215
#
_entry.id   7ca29329339d171107b13d497315e215
#
_cell.length_a   1.000
_cell.length_b   1.000
_cell.length_c   1.000
_cell.angle_alpha   90.00
_cell.angle_beta   90.00
_cell.angle_gamma   90.00
#
_symmetry.space_group_name_H-M   'P 1'
#
loop_
_entity.id
_entity.type
_entity.pdbx_description
1 polymer ?
#
loop_
_entity_poly.entity_id
_entity_poly.type
_entity_poly.pdbx_seq_one_letter_code
_entity_poly.pdbx_strand_id
1 'polypeptide(L)'
;MAIRIGITGGIGSGKSVVSKILSLLDIPIYLSDDEAKRLTATDETIRRELTDLLGDELYQGGILNKQKLANYLFASADNAEKINAIIHPQVKQDFRRWCTCHSASQFVALESAILFESGFDSEVDVVVMVYAPQE
;
A
#
# COMPACT_ATOMS: atom_id res chain seq x y z
N MET A 1 -5.12 -5.39 -21.69
CA MET A 1 -4.95 -5.38 -20.22
C MET A 1 -3.49 -5.60 -19.86
N ALA A 2 -2.98 -4.81 -18.94
CA ALA A 2 -1.61 -5.00 -18.47
C ALA A 2 -1.49 -6.22 -17.55
N ILE A 3 -0.37 -6.91 -17.63
CA ILE A 3 -0.03 -7.97 -16.68
C ILE A 3 0.43 -7.27 -15.38
N ARG A 4 -0.14 -7.67 -14.27
CA ARG A 4 0.14 -7.08 -12.96
C ARG A 4 1.19 -7.91 -12.22
N ILE A 5 2.29 -7.27 -11.88
CA ILE A 5 3.42 -7.90 -11.20
C ILE A 5 3.47 -7.39 -9.76
N GLY A 6 3.32 -8.27 -8.78
CA GLY A 6 3.51 -7.93 -7.38
C GLY A 6 4.96 -8.14 -6.98
N ILE A 7 5.56 -7.12 -6.34
CA ILE A 7 6.94 -7.18 -5.85
C ILE A 7 6.90 -7.09 -4.34
N THR A 8 7.45 -8.08 -3.66
CA THR A 8 7.53 -8.09 -2.20
C THR A 8 8.92 -8.55 -1.75
N GLY A 9 9.24 -8.27 -0.51
CA GLY A 9 10.52 -8.63 0.11
C GLY A 9 10.69 -7.88 1.41
N GLY A 10 11.52 -8.38 2.29
CA GLY A 10 11.82 -7.74 3.56
C GLY A 10 12.69 -6.51 3.42
N ILE A 11 12.85 -5.79 4.51
CA ILE A 11 13.77 -4.66 4.59
C ILE A 11 15.19 -5.15 4.29
N GLY A 12 15.89 -4.44 3.41
CA GLY A 12 17.24 -4.83 3.00
C GLY A 12 17.31 -5.94 1.96
N SER A 13 16.16 -6.38 1.42
CA SER A 13 16.13 -7.45 0.42
C SER A 13 16.56 -7.02 -0.98
N GLY A 14 16.63 -5.71 -1.26
CA GLY A 14 16.90 -5.18 -2.59
C GLY A 14 15.66 -4.91 -3.41
N LYS A 15 14.49 -4.96 -2.81
CA LYS A 15 13.18 -4.68 -3.45
C LYS A 15 13.17 -3.34 -4.19
N SER A 16 13.78 -2.30 -3.61
CA SER A 16 13.88 -0.97 -4.22
C SER A 16 14.74 -0.99 -5.50
N VAL A 17 15.77 -1.82 -5.55
CA VAL A 17 16.63 -1.97 -6.73
C VAL A 17 15.84 -2.60 -7.88
N VAL A 18 15.03 -3.63 -7.59
CA VAL A 18 14.18 -4.28 -8.59
C VAL A 18 13.16 -3.28 -9.13
N SER A 19 12.50 -2.50 -8.27
CA SER A 19 11.56 -1.47 -8.68
C SER A 19 12.21 -0.42 -9.59
N LYS A 20 13.44 -0.01 -9.26
CA LYS A 20 14.19 0.94 -10.07
C LYS A 20 14.50 0.38 -11.46
N ILE A 21 14.88 -0.89 -11.55
CA ILE A 21 15.14 -1.56 -12.84
C ILE A 21 13.86 -1.58 -13.69
N LEU A 22 12.72 -1.94 -13.09
CA LEU A 22 11.45 -1.95 -13.79
C LEU A 22 11.07 -0.56 -14.29
N SER A 23 11.33 0.47 -13.49
CA SER A 23 11.11 1.86 -13.89
C SER A 23 11.94 2.25 -15.12
N LEU A 24 13.19 1.80 -15.17
CA LEU A 24 14.07 2.04 -16.33
C LEU A 24 13.58 1.31 -17.59
N LEU A 25 12.76 0.27 -17.45
CA LEU A 25 12.12 -0.44 -18.55
C LEU A 25 10.75 0.13 -18.89
N ASP A 26 10.43 1.32 -18.38
CA ASP A 26 9.15 2.00 -18.58
C ASP A 26 7.94 1.22 -18.05
N ILE A 27 8.13 0.42 -17.02
CA ILE A 27 7.04 -0.28 -16.33
C ILE A 27 6.53 0.61 -15.20
N PRO A 28 5.25 1.08 -15.27
CA PRO A 28 4.67 1.86 -14.18
C PRO A 28 4.63 1.06 -12.88
N ILE A 29 4.96 1.69 -11.76
CA ILE A 29 5.04 1.04 -10.45
C ILE A 29 4.13 1.77 -9.47
N TYR A 30 3.25 1.00 -8.84
CA TYR A 30 2.39 1.46 -7.74
C TYR A 30 3.09 1.13 -6.42
N LEU A 31 3.53 2.16 -5.70
CA LEU A 31 4.18 2.01 -4.40
C LEU A 31 3.08 2.01 -3.32
N SER A 32 2.60 0.82 -2.95
CA SER A 32 1.40 0.70 -2.12
C SER A 32 1.55 1.33 -0.75
N ASP A 33 2.74 1.30 -0.15
CA ASP A 33 2.95 1.91 1.17
C ASP A 33 2.84 3.43 1.09
N ASP A 34 3.40 4.05 0.05
CA ASP A 34 3.31 5.50 -0.16
C ASP A 34 1.87 5.91 -0.51
N GLU A 35 1.19 5.12 -1.33
CA GLU A 35 -0.19 5.39 -1.71
C GLU A 35 -1.16 5.21 -0.54
N ALA A 36 -0.89 4.25 0.35
CA ALA A 36 -1.67 4.09 1.59
C ALA A 36 -1.55 5.34 2.47
N LYS A 37 -0.37 5.91 2.58
CA LYS A 37 -0.16 7.17 3.33
C LYS A 37 -0.92 8.32 2.69
N ARG A 38 -0.86 8.45 1.38
CA ARG A 38 -1.59 9.48 0.65
C ARG A 38 -3.10 9.35 0.87
N LEU A 39 -3.64 8.14 0.73
CA LEU A 39 -5.07 7.89 0.90
C LEU A 39 -5.51 8.11 2.34
N THR A 40 -4.71 7.72 3.32
CA THR A 40 -5.02 7.97 4.73
C THR A 40 -5.17 9.46 5.02
N ALA A 41 -4.39 10.30 4.33
CA ALA A 41 -4.46 11.75 4.48
C ALA A 41 -5.62 12.38 3.69
N THR A 42 -6.06 11.78 2.58
CA THR A 42 -6.94 12.45 1.61
C THR A 42 -8.25 11.72 1.31
N ASP A 43 -8.32 10.41 1.45
CA ASP A 43 -9.51 9.64 1.10
C ASP A 43 -10.64 9.85 2.11
N GLU A 44 -11.80 10.26 1.64
CA GLU A 44 -12.95 10.58 2.51
C GLU A 44 -13.45 9.37 3.30
N THR A 45 -13.50 8.20 2.68
CA THR A 45 -13.95 6.98 3.33
C THR A 45 -13.01 6.60 4.48
N ILE A 46 -11.71 6.62 4.24
CA ILE A 46 -10.71 6.32 5.26
C ILE A 46 -10.80 7.35 6.40
N ARG A 47 -10.86 8.64 6.06
CA ARG A 47 -10.94 9.72 7.06
C ARG A 47 -12.17 9.56 7.94
N ARG A 48 -13.32 9.27 7.35
CA ARG A 48 -14.57 9.07 8.09
C ARG A 48 -14.49 7.85 9.00
N GLU A 49 -14.04 6.72 8.48
CA GLU A 49 -13.97 5.48 9.26
C GLU A 49 -12.92 5.53 10.36
N LEU A 50 -11.77 6.14 10.11
CA LEU A 50 -10.75 6.35 11.15
C LEU A 50 -11.23 7.33 12.22
N THR A 51 -11.95 8.37 11.83
CA THR A 51 -12.54 9.32 12.77
C THR A 51 -13.57 8.64 13.66
N ASP A 52 -14.42 7.77 13.09
CA ASP A 52 -15.38 6.99 13.86
C ASP A 52 -14.69 6.05 14.87
N LEU A 53 -13.53 5.52 14.51
CA LEU A 53 -12.77 4.61 15.37
C LEU A 53 -11.96 5.32 16.45
N LEU A 54 -11.31 6.45 16.10
CA LEU A 54 -10.30 7.11 16.94
C LEU A 54 -10.75 8.46 17.51
N GLY A 55 -11.87 9.01 17.01
CA GLY A 55 -12.43 10.28 17.47
C GLY A 55 -12.11 11.45 16.55
N ASP A 56 -12.82 12.54 16.75
CA ASP A 56 -12.76 13.74 15.90
C ASP A 56 -11.40 14.45 15.94
N GLU A 57 -10.59 14.17 16.96
CA GLU A 57 -9.29 14.79 17.11
C GLU A 57 -8.22 14.23 16.19
N LEU A 58 -8.50 13.10 15.50
CA LEU A 58 -7.53 12.48 14.62
C LEU A 58 -7.16 13.37 13.44
N TYR A 59 -8.16 14.06 12.86
CA TYR A 59 -7.94 15.03 11.78
C TYR A 59 -8.30 16.42 12.30
N GLN A 60 -7.31 17.28 12.50
CA GLN A 60 -7.52 18.65 12.93
C GLN A 60 -7.21 19.61 11.78
N GLY A 61 -8.20 20.43 11.42
CA GLY A 61 -8.04 21.34 10.29
C GLY A 61 -7.76 20.63 8.97
N GLY A 62 -8.27 19.41 8.83
CA GLY A 62 -8.05 18.57 7.65
C GLY A 62 -6.71 17.83 7.66
N ILE A 63 -5.89 18.00 8.67
CA ILE A 63 -4.56 17.40 8.78
C ILE A 63 -4.58 16.21 9.75
N LEU A 64 -4.05 15.07 9.29
CA LEU A 64 -3.95 13.86 10.10
C LEU A 64 -2.97 14.05 11.27
N ASN A 65 -3.41 13.72 12.47
CA ASN A 65 -2.52 13.59 13.63
C ASN A 65 -1.81 12.24 13.57
N LYS A 66 -0.64 12.22 12.95
CA LYS A 66 0.14 10.99 12.72
C LYS A 66 0.55 10.31 14.03
N GLN A 67 0.85 11.09 15.07
CA GLN A 67 1.26 10.54 16.35
C GLN A 67 0.11 9.77 17.01
N LYS A 68 -1.10 10.32 16.98
CA LYS A 68 -2.28 9.66 17.54
C LYS A 68 -2.58 8.34 16.82
N LEU A 69 -2.48 8.35 15.49
CA LEU A 69 -2.68 7.13 14.69
C LEU A 69 -1.60 6.09 15.02
N ALA A 70 -0.33 6.50 15.10
CA ALA A 70 0.77 5.61 15.42
C ALA A 70 0.63 5.00 16.81
N ASN A 71 0.27 5.80 17.80
CA ASN A 71 0.06 5.32 19.17
C ASN A 71 -1.03 4.24 19.23
N TYR A 72 -2.13 4.44 18.51
CA TYR A 72 -3.19 3.46 18.44
C TYR A 72 -2.74 2.19 17.73
N LEU A 73 -2.08 2.35 16.58
CA LEU A 73 -1.62 1.24 15.73
C LEU A 73 -0.65 0.32 16.48
N PHE A 74 0.28 0.89 17.24
CA PHE A 74 1.31 0.13 17.95
C PHE A 74 0.89 -0.35 19.34
N ALA A 75 -0.31 0.00 19.80
CA ALA A 75 -0.80 -0.41 21.12
C ALA A 75 -1.16 -1.89 21.18
N SER A 76 -1.66 -2.46 20.09
CA SER A 76 -2.00 -3.90 20.02
C SER A 76 -2.12 -4.37 18.57
N ALA A 77 -2.01 -5.70 18.38
CA ALA A 77 -2.23 -6.32 17.08
C ALA A 77 -3.67 -6.15 16.60
N ASP A 78 -4.65 -6.19 17.51
CA ASP A 78 -6.05 -5.98 17.19
C ASP A 78 -6.29 -4.58 16.62
N ASN A 79 -5.62 -3.57 17.18
CA ASN A 79 -5.71 -2.21 16.67
C ASN A 79 -5.16 -2.11 15.25
N ALA A 80 -4.03 -2.77 14.99
CA ALA A 80 -3.44 -2.81 13.64
C ALA A 80 -4.41 -3.46 12.64
N GLU A 81 -5.08 -4.55 13.03
CA GLU A 81 -6.07 -5.20 12.16
C GLU A 81 -7.25 -4.29 11.84
N LYS A 82 -7.75 -3.54 12.83
CA LYS A 82 -8.86 -2.59 12.64
C LYS A 82 -8.47 -1.48 11.67
N ILE A 83 -7.29 -0.91 11.82
CA ILE A 83 -6.77 0.13 10.93
C ILE A 83 -6.61 -0.43 9.52
N ASN A 84 -6.00 -1.59 9.36
CA ASN A 84 -5.77 -2.22 8.07
C ASN A 84 -7.08 -2.61 7.37
N ALA A 85 -8.09 -3.04 8.12
CA ALA A 85 -9.41 -3.34 7.57
C ALA A 85 -10.10 -2.11 6.96
N ILE A 86 -9.72 -0.92 7.41
CA ILE A 86 -10.21 0.35 6.85
C ILE A 86 -9.38 0.76 5.63
N ILE A 87 -8.05 0.69 5.73
CA ILE A 87 -7.13 1.22 4.72
C ILE A 87 -6.98 0.30 3.51
N HIS A 88 -6.76 -0.99 3.73
CA HIS A 88 -6.43 -1.92 2.64
C HIS A 88 -7.49 -2.00 1.53
N PRO A 89 -8.81 -2.04 1.82
CA PRO A 89 -9.81 -2.05 0.74
C PRO A 89 -9.75 -0.82 -0.14
N GLN A 90 -9.47 0.35 0.44
CA GLN A 90 -9.39 1.60 -0.32
C GLN A 90 -8.13 1.64 -1.18
N VAL A 91 -7.02 1.13 -0.67
CA VAL A 91 -5.77 1.02 -1.45
C VAL A 91 -5.96 0.06 -2.63
N LYS A 92 -6.65 -1.06 -2.41
CA LYS A 92 -6.96 -2.01 -3.49
C LYS A 92 -7.81 -1.36 -4.60
N GLN A 93 -8.83 -0.60 -4.22
CA GLN A 93 -9.65 0.12 -5.19
C GLN A 93 -8.84 1.17 -5.95
N ASP A 94 -7.98 1.90 -5.26
CA ASP A 94 -7.11 2.88 -5.88
C ASP A 94 -6.14 2.23 -6.86
N PHE A 95 -5.56 1.09 -6.49
CA PHE A 95 -4.69 0.31 -7.36
C PHE A 95 -5.43 -0.14 -8.64
N ARG A 96 -6.66 -0.63 -8.51
CA ARG A 96 -7.46 -1.04 -9.67
C ARG A 96 -7.72 0.13 -10.62
N ARG A 97 -8.05 1.31 -10.08
CA ARG A 97 -8.23 2.53 -10.88
C ARG A 97 -6.92 2.94 -11.56
N TRP A 98 -5.83 2.85 -10.83
CA TRP A 98 -4.50 3.15 -11.36
C TRP A 98 -4.12 2.18 -12.50
N CYS A 99 -4.41 0.90 -12.36
CA CYS A 99 -4.21 -0.08 -13.43
C CYS A 99 -5.01 0.27 -14.69
N THR A 100 -6.25 0.71 -14.51
CA THR A 100 -7.10 1.13 -15.63
C THR A 100 -6.48 2.32 -16.38
N CYS A 101 -5.88 3.26 -15.65
CA CYS A 101 -5.19 4.40 -16.25
C CYS A 101 -3.92 3.99 -17.01
N HIS A 102 -3.38 2.81 -16.73
CA HIS A 102 -2.16 2.29 -17.36
C HIS A 102 -2.45 1.07 -18.26
N SER A 103 -3.70 0.95 -18.74
CA SER A 103 -4.12 -0.21 -19.54
C SER A 103 -3.38 -0.34 -20.87
N ALA A 104 -2.78 0.73 -21.38
CA ALA A 104 -1.96 0.71 -22.59
C ALA A 104 -0.57 0.10 -22.35
N SER A 105 -0.13 0.00 -21.11
CA SER A 105 1.15 -0.63 -20.77
C SER A 105 1.01 -2.16 -20.84
N GLN A 106 2.07 -2.84 -21.27
CA GLN A 106 2.09 -4.31 -21.30
C GLN A 106 2.18 -4.87 -19.89
N PHE A 107 2.93 -4.22 -19.02
CA PHE A 107 3.13 -4.62 -17.63
C PHE A 107 2.92 -3.42 -16.72
N VAL A 108 2.40 -3.68 -15.53
CA VAL A 108 2.40 -2.74 -14.40
C VAL A 108 2.88 -3.49 -13.17
N ALA A 109 3.44 -2.79 -12.22
CA ALA A 109 3.97 -3.40 -11.00
C ALA A 109 3.38 -2.76 -9.74
N LEU A 110 3.25 -3.55 -8.69
CA LEU A 110 2.88 -3.09 -7.35
C LEU A 110 3.97 -3.54 -6.39
N GLU A 111 4.52 -2.63 -5.63
CA GLU A 111 5.49 -2.92 -4.58
C GLU A 111 4.82 -2.84 -3.21
N SER A 112 4.98 -3.89 -2.40
CA SER A 112 4.47 -3.92 -1.04
C SER A 112 5.37 -4.80 -0.16
N ALA A 113 5.73 -4.31 1.02
CA ALA A 113 6.46 -5.10 2.01
C ALA A 113 5.58 -6.21 2.61
N ILE A 114 4.26 -6.03 2.58
CA ILE A 114 3.28 -6.94 3.19
C ILE A 114 2.26 -7.44 2.16
N LEU A 115 2.76 -7.84 0.97
CA LEU A 115 1.90 -8.23 -0.15
C LEU A 115 0.89 -9.32 0.22
N PHE A 116 1.36 -10.40 0.82
CA PHE A 116 0.50 -11.53 1.19
C PHE A 116 -0.36 -11.21 2.41
N GLU A 117 0.22 -10.59 3.44
CA GLU A 117 -0.48 -10.25 4.68
C GLU A 117 -1.63 -9.27 4.44
N SER A 118 -1.49 -8.38 3.47
CA SER A 118 -2.53 -7.41 3.10
C SER A 118 -3.55 -7.96 2.11
N GLY A 119 -3.33 -9.16 1.57
CA GLY A 119 -4.20 -9.76 0.57
C GLY A 119 -4.03 -9.19 -0.84
N PHE A 120 -2.95 -8.44 -1.11
CA PHE A 120 -2.68 -7.88 -2.44
C PHE A 120 -2.23 -8.92 -3.45
N ASP A 121 -1.83 -10.11 -3.00
CA ASP A 121 -1.52 -11.22 -3.89
C ASP A 121 -2.70 -11.58 -4.81
N SER A 122 -3.94 -11.38 -4.37
CA SER A 122 -5.13 -11.59 -5.20
C SER A 122 -5.32 -10.51 -6.27
N GLU A 123 -4.61 -9.38 -6.18
CA GLU A 123 -4.73 -8.25 -7.10
C GLU A 123 -3.70 -8.27 -8.23
N VAL A 124 -2.76 -9.22 -8.20
CA VAL A 124 -1.69 -9.32 -9.19
C VAL A 124 -1.68 -10.68 -9.88
N ASP A 125 -1.10 -10.73 -11.07
CA ASP A 125 -1.04 -11.96 -11.87
C ASP A 125 0.20 -12.80 -11.53
N VAL A 126 1.30 -12.14 -11.17
CA VAL A 126 2.59 -12.77 -10.87
C VAL A 126 3.17 -12.11 -9.63
N VAL A 127 3.77 -12.90 -8.74
CA VAL A 127 4.47 -12.37 -7.57
C VAL A 127 5.96 -12.60 -7.72
N VAL A 128 6.74 -11.54 -7.55
CA VAL A 128 8.20 -11.59 -7.49
C VAL A 128 8.61 -11.32 -6.05
N MET A 129 9.21 -12.32 -5.42
CA MET A 129 9.76 -12.18 -4.08
C MET A 129 11.24 -11.87 -4.18
N VAL A 130 11.64 -10.72 -3.64
CA VAL A 130 13.04 -10.32 -3.61
C VAL A 130 13.66 -10.85 -2.33
N TYR A 131 14.70 -11.61 -2.48
CA TYR A 131 15.37 -12.29 -1.38
C TYR A 131 16.86 -11.94 -1.37
N ALA A 132 17.33 -11.52 -0.20
CA ALA A 132 18.77 -11.31 0.03
C ALA A 132 19.27 -12.42 0.96
N PRO A 133 20.23 -13.24 0.52
CA PRO A 133 20.78 -14.28 1.39
C PRO A 133 21.48 -13.67 2.59
N GLN A 134 21.30 -14.28 3.75
CA GLN A 134 22.02 -13.90 4.96
C GLN A 134 23.40 -14.55 4.93
N GLU A 135 24.41 -13.77 5.21
CA GLU A 135 25.75 -14.26 5.37
C GLU A 135 26.03 -14.72 6.81
#